data_448bef2408d9ed4f2a3b651f7ec7a0a4
#
_entry.id   448bef2408d9ed4f2a3b651f7ec7a0a4
#
_cell.length_a   1.000
_cell.length_b   1.000
_cell.length_c   1.000
_cell.angle_alpha   90.00
_cell.angle_beta   90.00
_cell.angle_gamma   90.00
#
_symmetry.space_group_name_H-M   'P 1'
#
loop_
_entity.id
_entity.type
_entity.pdbx_description
1 polymer ?
#
loop_
_entity_poly.entity_id
_entity_poly.type
_entity_poly.pdbx_seq_one_letter_code
_entity_poly.pdbx_strand_id
1 'polypeptide(L)'
;MESLEGLWKKLSPLDEEETGIACPKKAELDTFTLAAKFLTKRVVNVESVAHTFRPLWRSEKDVQIKDMGDNILFFNFEDECDLDRVLEHEPWIYDKHLVVFEKVTTNVPISSLAFQFTTFWIQIHELPVQCLNQETRDAIGSSLGTPLLMTDSESEGGKGNYLRVRV
;
A
#
# COMPACT_ATOMS: atom_id res chain seq x y z
N MET A 1 -30.70 2.85 -59.98
CA MET A 1 -29.37 3.22 -59.48
C MET A 1 -29.57 3.81 -58.11
N GLU A 2 -29.39 3.02 -57.08
CA GLU A 2 -29.36 3.55 -55.73
C GLU A 2 -28.04 4.28 -55.52
N SER A 3 -28.16 5.55 -55.24
CA SER A 3 -27.05 6.44 -55.01
C SER A 3 -26.22 5.95 -53.78
N LEU A 4 -24.89 5.88 -53.97
CA LEU A 4 -23.92 5.55 -52.91
C LEU A 4 -24.07 6.41 -51.65
N GLU A 5 -24.68 7.58 -51.75
CA GLU A 5 -25.00 8.47 -50.65
C GLU A 5 -26.05 7.93 -49.67
N GLY A 6 -26.94 7.02 -50.16
CA GLY A 6 -27.92 6.37 -49.28
C GLY A 6 -27.35 5.26 -48.39
N LEU A 7 -26.22 4.68 -48.78
CA LEU A 7 -25.54 3.63 -48.04
C LEU A 7 -24.68 4.17 -46.89
N TRP A 8 -24.18 5.38 -47.04
CA TRP A 8 -23.37 6.02 -45.98
C TRP A 8 -24.21 6.50 -44.78
N LYS A 9 -25.51 6.77 -45.00
CA LYS A 9 -26.41 7.15 -43.89
C LYS A 9 -26.83 5.98 -43.00
N LYS A 10 -26.59 4.75 -43.41
CA LYS A 10 -26.84 3.53 -42.62
C LYS A 10 -25.63 3.05 -41.83
N LEU A 11 -24.49 3.70 -41.99
CA LEU A 11 -23.23 3.41 -41.29
C LEU A 11 -22.82 4.56 -40.38
N SER A 12 -23.77 5.19 -39.72
CA SER A 12 -23.43 6.08 -38.59
C SER A 12 -23.30 5.22 -37.33
N PRO A 13 -22.07 5.01 -36.86
CA PRO A 13 -21.86 4.27 -35.60
C PRO A 13 -21.99 5.19 -34.38
N LEU A 14 -22.88 6.20 -34.43
CA LEU A 14 -22.89 7.29 -33.47
C LEU A 14 -24.04 7.27 -32.47
N ASP A 15 -24.94 6.30 -32.50
CA ASP A 15 -26.07 6.27 -31.58
C ASP A 15 -26.04 5.14 -30.55
N GLU A 16 -24.97 4.32 -30.52
CA GLU A 16 -24.83 3.25 -29.52
C GLU A 16 -23.64 3.42 -28.54
N GLU A 17 -22.85 4.47 -28.67
CA GLU A 17 -21.68 4.70 -27.77
C GLU A 17 -22.00 5.48 -26.51
N GLU A 18 -23.21 5.91 -26.26
CA GLU A 18 -23.61 6.62 -25.03
C GLU A 18 -24.14 5.72 -23.90
N THR A 19 -24.24 4.43 -24.10
CA THR A 19 -24.42 3.53 -22.96
C THR A 19 -23.08 3.20 -22.35
N GLY A 20 -22.53 4.14 -21.60
CA GLY A 20 -21.44 3.84 -20.69
C GLY A 20 -21.84 2.61 -19.87
N ILE A 21 -21.07 1.52 -19.99
CA ILE A 21 -21.27 0.32 -19.18
C ILE A 21 -21.16 0.78 -17.73
N ALA A 22 -22.31 0.97 -17.08
CA ALA A 22 -22.34 1.23 -15.65
C ALA A 22 -21.72 0.00 -15.00
N CYS A 23 -20.48 0.13 -14.51
CA CYS A 23 -19.88 -0.88 -13.69
C CYS A 23 -20.86 -1.14 -12.53
N PRO A 24 -21.44 -2.36 -12.39
CA PRO A 24 -22.36 -2.62 -11.31
C PRO A 24 -21.60 -2.31 -10.03
N LYS A 25 -22.05 -1.31 -9.29
CA LYS A 25 -21.59 -1.08 -7.92
C LYS A 25 -21.93 -2.36 -7.17
N LYS A 26 -20.95 -3.24 -7.04
CA LYS A 26 -21.02 -4.36 -6.12
C LYS A 26 -21.34 -3.70 -4.79
N ALA A 27 -22.44 -4.11 -4.16
CA ALA A 27 -22.84 -3.59 -2.87
C ALA A 27 -21.58 -3.37 -2.04
N GLU A 28 -21.38 -2.15 -1.58
CA GLU A 28 -20.26 -1.77 -0.72
C GLU A 28 -20.36 -2.64 0.54
N LEU A 29 -19.75 -3.82 0.46
CA LEU A 29 -19.16 -4.38 1.66
C LEU A 29 -18.06 -3.38 1.98
N ASP A 30 -18.16 -2.71 3.11
CA ASP A 30 -17.14 -1.82 3.65
C ASP A 30 -15.84 -2.64 3.83
N THR A 31 -15.15 -2.90 2.73
CA THR A 31 -13.88 -3.62 2.73
C THR A 31 -12.78 -2.62 2.41
N PHE A 32 -11.83 -2.56 3.31
CA PHE A 32 -10.65 -1.72 3.19
C PHE A 32 -9.57 -2.51 2.47
N THR A 33 -9.15 -2.04 1.30
CA THR A 33 -8.19 -2.77 0.46
C THR A 33 -6.79 -2.17 0.58
N LEU A 34 -5.84 -3.03 0.88
CA LEU A 34 -4.42 -2.72 0.89
C LEU A 34 -3.74 -3.48 -0.25
N ALA A 35 -3.14 -2.75 -1.18
CA ALA A 35 -2.31 -3.34 -2.22
C ALA A 35 -0.89 -3.54 -1.70
N ALA A 36 -0.30 -4.70 -1.99
CA ALA A 36 1.06 -5.03 -1.62
C ALA A 36 1.87 -5.44 -2.84
N LYS A 37 3.00 -4.79 -3.07
CA LYS A 37 3.97 -5.13 -4.09
C LYS A 37 5.16 -5.83 -3.45
N PHE A 38 5.40 -7.07 -3.84
CA PHE A 38 6.55 -7.83 -3.38
C PHE A 38 7.76 -7.57 -4.30
N LEU A 39 8.81 -6.98 -3.77
CA LEU A 39 10.01 -6.60 -4.54
C LEU A 39 10.92 -7.82 -4.77
N THR A 40 10.39 -8.83 -5.39
CA THR A 40 11.08 -10.07 -5.74
C THR A 40 10.89 -10.43 -7.21
N LYS A 41 11.85 -11.14 -7.79
CA LYS A 41 11.74 -11.69 -9.16
C LYS A 41 11.04 -13.05 -9.20
N ARG A 42 10.82 -13.68 -8.04
CA ARG A 42 10.13 -14.96 -7.95
C ARG A 42 8.63 -14.73 -7.89
N VAL A 43 7.88 -15.65 -8.47
CA VAL A 43 6.42 -15.64 -8.33
C VAL A 43 6.04 -15.87 -6.87
N VAL A 44 5.24 -14.98 -6.35
CA VAL A 44 4.77 -15.04 -4.96
C VAL A 44 3.58 -15.98 -4.85
N ASN A 45 3.61 -16.90 -3.91
CA ASN A 45 2.51 -17.82 -3.64
C ASN A 45 1.58 -17.24 -2.59
N VAL A 46 0.30 -17.10 -2.94
CA VAL A 46 -0.73 -16.50 -2.06
C VAL A 46 -0.90 -17.26 -0.75
N GLU A 47 -0.91 -18.59 -0.80
CA GLU A 47 -1.09 -19.42 0.41
C GLU A 47 0.09 -19.26 1.37
N SER A 48 1.31 -19.20 0.84
CA SER A 48 2.53 -18.99 1.61
C SER A 48 2.54 -17.61 2.27
N VAL A 49 2.12 -16.57 1.54
CA VAL A 49 1.95 -15.21 2.07
C VAL A 49 0.90 -15.18 3.17
N ALA A 50 -0.26 -15.80 2.95
CA ALA A 50 -1.32 -15.89 3.94
C ALA A 50 -0.84 -16.57 5.23
N HIS A 51 -0.12 -17.69 5.08
CA HIS A 51 0.43 -18.42 6.21
C HIS A 51 1.45 -17.60 7.01
N THR A 52 2.21 -16.72 6.33
CA THR A 52 3.21 -15.88 6.97
C THR A 52 2.58 -14.66 7.66
N PHE A 53 1.71 -13.93 6.97
CA PHE A 53 1.23 -12.64 7.46
C PHE A 53 0.02 -12.72 8.40
N ARG A 54 -0.92 -13.67 8.22
CA ARG A 54 -2.08 -13.79 9.09
C ARG A 54 -1.73 -13.89 10.58
N PRO A 55 -0.77 -14.73 11.01
CA PRO A 55 -0.37 -14.78 12.42
C PRO A 55 0.30 -13.49 12.92
N LEU A 56 1.02 -12.79 12.03
CA LEU A 56 1.76 -11.58 12.38
C LEU A 56 0.81 -10.38 12.56
N TRP A 57 -0.18 -10.27 11.69
CA TRP A 57 -1.10 -9.12 11.70
C TRP A 57 -2.17 -9.24 12.79
N ARG A 58 -2.45 -10.45 13.26
CA ARG A 58 -3.43 -10.71 14.33
C ARG A 58 -4.76 -10.01 14.10
N SER A 59 -5.22 -9.98 12.85
CA SER A 59 -6.53 -9.42 12.52
C SER A 59 -7.63 -10.15 13.28
N GLU A 60 -8.58 -9.41 13.83
CA GLU A 60 -9.74 -10.00 14.51
C GLU A 60 -10.64 -10.75 13.53
N LYS A 61 -10.65 -10.30 12.27
CA LYS A 61 -11.44 -10.88 11.19
C LYS A 61 -10.55 -11.47 10.09
N ASP A 62 -11.13 -12.34 9.27
CA ASP A 62 -10.38 -12.97 8.18
C ASP A 62 -10.03 -11.95 7.08
N VAL A 63 -8.77 -11.99 6.66
CA VAL A 63 -8.26 -11.13 5.58
C VAL A 63 -8.32 -11.92 4.29
N GLN A 64 -9.08 -11.42 3.32
CA GLN A 64 -9.16 -12.01 1.98
C GLN A 64 -7.99 -11.54 1.14
N ILE A 65 -7.31 -12.48 0.48
CA ILE A 65 -6.15 -12.18 -0.35
C ILE A 65 -6.48 -12.50 -1.80
N LYS A 66 -6.20 -11.56 -2.69
CA LYS A 66 -6.42 -11.71 -4.14
C LYS A 66 -5.12 -11.44 -4.89
N ASP A 67 -4.74 -12.38 -5.77
CA ASP A 67 -3.60 -12.20 -6.67
C ASP A 67 -4.00 -11.31 -7.86
N MET A 68 -3.22 -10.26 -8.08
CA MET A 68 -3.45 -9.31 -9.17
C MET A 68 -2.40 -9.42 -10.28
N GLY A 69 -1.47 -10.39 -10.17
CA GLY A 69 -0.33 -10.55 -11.07
C GLY A 69 0.86 -9.65 -10.71
N ASP A 70 1.97 -9.83 -11.39
CA ASP A 70 3.20 -9.04 -11.22
C ASP A 70 3.69 -8.91 -9.77
N ASN A 71 3.49 -9.95 -8.96
CA ASN A 71 3.78 -9.93 -7.53
C ASN A 71 3.04 -8.82 -6.77
N ILE A 72 1.83 -8.48 -7.19
CA ILE A 72 0.91 -7.60 -6.49
C ILE A 72 -0.22 -8.44 -5.90
N LEU A 73 -0.40 -8.36 -4.60
CA LEU A 73 -1.51 -8.97 -3.89
C LEU A 73 -2.39 -7.89 -3.27
N PHE A 74 -3.71 -8.10 -3.34
CA PHE A 74 -4.67 -7.26 -2.62
C PHE A 74 -5.11 -7.98 -1.36
N PHE A 75 -5.07 -7.26 -0.24
CA PHE A 75 -5.55 -7.69 1.06
C PHE A 75 -6.81 -6.90 1.38
N ASN A 76 -7.93 -7.57 1.48
CA ASN A 76 -9.21 -6.96 1.83
C ASN A 76 -9.48 -7.19 3.31
N PHE A 77 -9.49 -6.11 4.07
CA PHE A 77 -9.82 -6.08 5.49
C PHE A 77 -11.29 -5.71 5.66
N GLU A 78 -11.94 -6.26 6.66
CA GLU A 78 -13.29 -5.85 7.07
C GLU A 78 -13.27 -4.67 8.04
N ASP A 79 -12.10 -4.40 8.66
CA ASP A 79 -11.90 -3.31 9.60
C ASP A 79 -10.71 -2.44 9.15
N GLU A 80 -10.92 -1.13 9.12
CA GLU A 80 -9.87 -0.16 8.80
C GLU A 80 -8.77 -0.13 9.85
N CYS A 81 -9.11 -0.36 11.12
CA CYS A 81 -8.11 -0.39 12.20
C CYS A 81 -7.09 -1.51 12.01
N ASP A 82 -7.53 -2.68 11.49
CA ASP A 82 -6.61 -3.77 11.18
C ASP A 82 -5.66 -3.41 10.04
N LEU A 83 -6.17 -2.74 9.00
CA LEU A 83 -5.36 -2.23 7.89
C LEU A 83 -4.34 -1.19 8.37
N ASP A 84 -4.78 -0.21 9.17
CA ASP A 84 -3.91 0.84 9.69
C ASP A 84 -2.81 0.25 10.58
N ARG A 85 -3.13 -0.75 11.39
CA ARG A 85 -2.14 -1.48 12.20
C ARG A 85 -1.05 -2.14 11.33
N VAL A 86 -1.40 -2.67 10.17
CA VAL A 86 -0.41 -3.23 9.23
C VAL A 86 0.54 -2.15 8.73
N LEU A 87 0.03 -0.97 8.38
CA LEU A 87 0.84 0.17 7.92
C LEU A 87 1.69 0.78 9.04
N GLU A 88 1.17 0.82 10.27
CA GLU A 88 1.93 1.31 11.42
C GLU A 88 3.15 0.45 11.74
N HIS A 89 3.12 -0.82 11.40
CA HIS A 89 4.22 -1.76 11.68
C HIS A 89 5.17 -1.96 10.50
N GLU A 90 5.10 -1.12 9.48
CA GLU A 90 6.09 -1.13 8.39
C GLU A 90 7.52 -0.89 8.92
N PRO A 91 8.56 -1.41 8.24
CA PRO A 91 8.52 -2.13 6.96
C PRO A 91 8.23 -3.63 7.12
N TRP A 92 7.59 -4.21 6.12
CA TRP A 92 7.34 -5.64 6.06
C TRP A 92 8.29 -6.33 5.09
N ILE A 93 8.74 -7.51 5.48
CA ILE A 93 9.67 -8.34 4.70
C ILE A 93 9.04 -9.72 4.50
N TYR A 94 9.09 -10.21 3.26
CA TYR A 94 8.69 -11.56 2.90
C TYR A 94 9.81 -12.23 2.10
N ASP A 95 10.24 -13.43 2.52
CA ASP A 95 11.35 -14.18 1.91
C ASP A 95 12.59 -13.30 1.62
N LYS A 96 12.99 -12.47 2.58
CA LYS A 96 14.12 -11.51 2.51
C LYS A 96 13.92 -10.37 1.50
N HIS A 97 12.73 -10.16 0.99
CA HIS A 97 12.40 -9.08 0.07
C HIS A 97 11.44 -8.11 0.73
N LEU A 98 11.62 -6.83 0.44
CA LEU A 98 10.73 -5.78 0.93
C LEU A 98 9.36 -5.90 0.27
N VAL A 99 8.32 -5.66 1.07
CA VAL A 99 6.94 -5.55 0.61
C VAL A 99 6.53 -4.09 0.78
N VAL A 100 6.11 -3.46 -0.32
CA VAL A 100 5.62 -2.08 -0.31
C VAL A 100 4.11 -2.08 -0.36
N PHE A 101 3.49 -1.36 0.56
CA PHE A 101 2.04 -1.28 0.66
C PHE A 101 1.51 0.06 0.15
N GLU A 102 0.30 0.03 -0.39
CA GLU A 102 -0.44 1.22 -0.79
C GLU A 102 -1.94 1.03 -0.53
N LYS A 103 -2.59 1.99 0.14
CA LYS A 103 -4.05 1.97 0.33
C LYS A 103 -4.74 2.15 -1.02
N VAL A 104 -5.65 1.25 -1.34
CA VAL A 104 -6.45 1.34 -2.57
C VAL A 104 -7.71 2.13 -2.26
N THR A 105 -7.80 3.32 -2.82
CA THR A 105 -9.04 4.11 -2.84
C THR A 105 -9.95 3.62 -3.96
N THR A 106 -11.25 3.60 -3.73
CA THR A 106 -12.26 3.21 -4.73
C THR A 106 -12.06 3.96 -6.04
N ASN A 107 -12.10 3.23 -7.16
CA ASN A 107 -12.02 3.72 -8.54
C ASN A 107 -10.61 4.03 -9.09
N VAL A 108 -9.57 3.48 -8.51
CA VAL A 108 -8.21 3.63 -9.04
C VAL A 108 -7.80 2.37 -9.81
N PRO A 109 -7.36 2.46 -11.07
CA PRO A 109 -6.84 1.30 -11.78
C PRO A 109 -5.53 0.81 -11.14
N ILE A 110 -5.28 -0.51 -11.16
CA ILE A 110 -4.06 -1.10 -10.58
C ILE A 110 -2.79 -0.47 -11.17
N SER A 111 -2.83 -0.11 -12.45
CA SER A 111 -1.71 0.54 -13.15
C SER A 111 -1.32 1.92 -12.60
N SER A 112 -2.18 2.54 -11.81
CA SER A 112 -1.89 3.84 -11.18
C SER A 112 -1.29 3.71 -9.79
N LEU A 113 -1.24 2.49 -9.22
CA LEU A 113 -0.57 2.24 -7.95
C LEU A 113 0.94 2.36 -8.14
N ALA A 114 1.56 3.27 -7.41
CA ALA A 114 2.94 3.65 -7.65
C ALA A 114 3.94 2.82 -6.84
N PHE A 115 3.56 2.31 -5.65
CA PHE A 115 4.40 1.53 -4.73
C PHE A 115 5.80 2.15 -4.51
N GLN A 116 5.82 3.47 -4.29
CA GLN A 116 7.08 4.24 -4.25
C GLN A 116 7.64 4.42 -2.85
N PHE A 117 6.79 4.34 -1.84
CA PHE A 117 7.16 4.68 -0.47
C PHE A 117 6.84 3.53 0.47
N THR A 118 7.66 3.38 1.50
CA THR A 118 7.42 2.54 2.66
C THR A 118 8.15 3.14 3.85
N THR A 119 7.67 2.87 5.04
CA THR A 119 8.19 3.47 6.26
C THR A 119 9.31 2.63 6.85
N PHE A 120 10.39 3.27 7.31
CA PHE A 120 11.49 2.61 7.97
C PHE A 120 11.74 3.17 9.37
N TRP A 121 12.14 2.28 10.28
CA TRP A 121 12.75 2.66 11.53
C TRP A 121 14.26 2.77 11.37
N ILE A 122 14.82 3.95 11.66
CA ILE A 122 16.25 4.22 11.55
C ILE A 122 16.80 4.46 12.94
N GLN A 123 17.91 3.80 13.26
CA GLN A 123 18.66 4.00 14.48
C GLN A 123 19.94 4.77 14.15
N ILE A 124 20.21 5.83 14.90
CA ILE A 124 21.36 6.72 14.71
C ILE A 124 22.28 6.52 15.90
N HIS A 125 23.39 5.87 15.67
CA HIS A 125 24.36 5.49 16.69
C HIS A 125 25.54 6.46 16.74
N GLU A 126 26.34 6.38 17.82
CA GLU A 126 27.60 7.09 18.00
C GLU A 126 27.49 8.61 17.97
N LEU A 127 26.34 9.14 18.35
CA LEU A 127 26.15 10.58 18.51
C LEU A 127 26.79 11.09 19.81
N PRO A 128 27.39 12.30 19.80
CA PRO A 128 27.77 12.99 21.01
C PRO A 128 26.56 13.16 21.94
N VAL A 129 26.76 13.07 23.28
CA VAL A 129 25.66 13.14 24.25
C VAL A 129 24.81 14.41 24.08
N GLN A 130 25.41 15.53 23.73
CA GLN A 130 24.73 16.80 23.48
C GLN A 130 23.83 16.78 22.26
N CYS A 131 24.03 15.82 21.33
CA CYS A 131 23.23 15.63 20.11
C CYS A 131 22.11 14.58 20.30
N LEU A 132 22.00 13.97 21.46
CA LEU A 132 20.94 13.01 21.78
C LEU A 132 19.65 13.76 22.16
N ASN A 133 19.10 14.51 21.24
CA ASN A 133 17.90 15.32 21.43
C ASN A 133 16.95 15.22 20.23
N GLN A 134 15.74 15.71 20.41
CA GLN A 134 14.69 15.67 19.42
C GLN A 134 15.05 16.48 18.17
N GLU A 135 15.66 17.63 18.32
CA GLU A 135 16.03 18.51 17.20
C GLU A 135 17.01 17.81 16.24
N THR A 136 18.02 17.13 16.78
CA THR A 136 18.98 16.34 15.98
C THR A 136 18.29 15.17 15.28
N ARG A 137 17.38 14.48 15.98
CA ARG A 137 16.59 13.40 15.41
C ARG A 137 15.77 13.87 14.21
N ASP A 138 15.04 14.97 14.37
CA ASP A 138 14.14 15.50 13.34
C ASP A 138 14.93 16.06 12.16
N ALA A 139 16.08 16.69 12.40
CA ALA A 139 16.99 17.17 11.37
C ALA A 139 17.54 16.02 10.51
N ILE A 140 18.02 14.95 11.15
CA ILE A 140 18.53 13.78 10.44
C ILE A 140 17.39 13.06 9.70
N GLY A 141 16.24 12.86 10.37
CA GLY A 141 15.07 12.27 9.76
C GLY A 141 14.64 13.00 8.49
N SER A 142 14.60 14.33 8.52
CA SER A 142 14.24 15.17 7.38
C SER A 142 15.24 15.09 6.22
N SER A 143 16.50 14.75 6.50
CA SER A 143 17.52 14.56 5.46
C SER A 143 17.41 13.20 4.75
N LEU A 144 16.75 12.22 5.39
CA LEU A 144 16.60 10.85 4.89
C LEU A 144 15.26 10.61 4.20
N GLY A 145 14.23 11.35 4.58
CA GLY A 145 12.87 11.20 4.07
C GLY A 145 11.91 12.17 4.71
N THR A 146 10.64 11.77 4.78
CA THR A 146 9.61 12.52 5.49
C THR A 146 9.43 11.92 6.89
N PRO A 147 9.90 12.60 7.95
CA PRO A 147 9.75 12.08 9.31
C PRO A 147 8.27 11.96 9.68
N LEU A 148 7.92 10.82 10.26
CA LEU A 148 6.59 10.61 10.84
C LEU A 148 6.60 11.09 12.29
N LEU A 149 5.47 11.68 12.70
CA LEU A 149 5.27 12.08 14.09
C LEU A 149 5.31 10.83 14.98
N MET A 150 6.15 10.88 15.99
CA MET A 150 6.29 9.81 16.98
C MET A 150 5.64 10.24 18.28
N THR A 151 4.99 9.31 18.94
CA THR A 151 4.55 9.53 20.33
C THR A 151 5.74 9.54 21.29
N ASP A 152 5.61 10.22 22.41
CA ASP A 152 6.69 10.30 23.42
C ASP A 152 7.15 8.92 23.90
N SER A 153 6.22 7.96 23.98
CA SER A 153 6.54 6.58 24.34
C SER A 153 7.39 5.84 23.31
N GLU A 154 7.26 6.18 22.03
CA GLU A 154 8.06 5.61 20.94
C GLU A 154 9.43 6.30 20.83
N SER A 155 9.49 7.58 21.18
CA SER A 155 10.74 8.36 21.21
C SER A 155 11.67 7.94 22.36
N GLU A 156 11.10 7.53 23.49
CA GLU A 156 11.84 7.06 24.67
C GLU A 156 12.30 5.59 24.60
N GLY A 157 11.92 4.85 23.55
CA GLY A 157 12.17 3.41 23.40
C GLY A 157 13.64 2.98 23.33
N GLY A 158 14.58 3.90 23.44
CA GLY A 158 16.00 3.62 23.45
C GLY A 158 16.60 3.70 24.86
N LYS A 159 16.60 2.60 25.61
CA LYS A 159 17.57 2.44 26.72
C LYS A 159 19.01 2.31 26.17
N GLY A 160 19.32 2.97 25.08
CA GLY A 160 20.58 2.89 24.37
C GLY A 160 21.12 4.27 24.00
N ASN A 161 22.37 4.28 23.64
CA ASN A 161 23.15 5.46 23.23
C ASN A 161 22.84 5.80 21.74
N TYR A 162 21.56 5.80 21.33
CA TYR A 162 21.14 6.07 19.94
C TYR A 162 19.81 6.82 19.89
N LEU A 163 19.62 7.57 18.83
CA LEU A 163 18.31 8.13 18.46
C LEU A 163 17.58 7.19 17.51
N ARG A 164 16.27 7.19 17.61
CA ARG A 164 15.40 6.44 16.70
C ARG A 164 14.44 7.38 16.00
N VAL A 165 14.35 7.25 14.68
CA VAL A 165 13.43 8.05 13.86
C VAL A 165 12.68 7.15 12.90
N ARG A 166 11.45 7.49 12.63
CA ARG A 166 10.61 6.82 11.64
C ARG A 166 10.45 7.74 10.42
N VAL A 167 10.83 7.27 9.24
CA VAL A 167 10.78 8.03 7.97
C VAL A 167 10.16 7.19 6.88
#